data_b189d5b0b6670a15e759abaf101c7530
#
_entry.id   b189d5b0b6670a15e759abaf101c7530
#
_cell.length_a   1.000
_cell.length_b   1.000
_cell.length_c   1.000
_cell.angle_alpha   90.00
_cell.angle_beta   90.00
_cell.angle_gamma   90.00
#
_symmetry.space_group_name_H-M   'P 1'
#
loop_
_entity.id
_entity.type
_entity.pdbx_description
1 polymer ?
#
loop_
_entity_poly.entity_id
_entity_poly.type
_entity_poly.pdbx_seq_one_letter_code
_entity_poly.pdbx_strand_id
1 'polypeptide(L)'
;MLIKKILIFLPIFLFVIYSPTHALEMTSTFRIVNDKNETIASKEVSFQEGETLYEVTKRAFNIEESQGNIISINGIHSIPKKNIHWAVFVNRNFIELGLDEVTLNENDDVVWALKNWENQEILK
;
A
#
# COMPACT_ATOMS: atom_id res chain seq x y z
N MET A 1 -45.44 27.41 -20.76
CA MET A 1 -44.90 27.60 -20.27
C MET A 1 -44.21 26.82 -19.45
N LEU A 2 -44.30 26.21 -18.90
CA LEU A 2 -43.76 25.45 -18.10
C LEU A 2 -42.83 24.65 -18.71
N ILE A 3 -42.83 24.41 -19.65
CA ILE A 3 -41.98 23.69 -20.32
C ILE A 3 -40.65 24.03 -20.11
N LYS A 4 -40.41 25.17 -20.20
CA LYS A 4 -39.14 25.54 -20.06
C LYS A 4 -38.49 25.10 -18.91
N LYS A 5 -39.06 25.00 -17.95
CA LYS A 5 -38.44 24.68 -16.81
C LYS A 5 -37.89 23.40 -16.90
N ILE A 6 -38.36 22.61 -17.44
CA ILE A 6 -37.96 21.40 -17.53
C ILE A 6 -36.69 21.25 -18.05
N LEU A 7 -36.43 21.84 -19.04
CA LEU A 7 -35.28 21.70 -19.63
C LEU A 7 -34.20 22.07 -18.84
N ILE A 8 -34.33 22.81 -18.04
CA ILE A 8 -33.34 23.17 -17.26
C ILE A 8 -32.56 22.14 -16.69
N PHE A 9 -33.06 21.27 -16.17
CA PHE A 9 -32.35 20.43 -15.46
C PHE A 9 -31.61 19.51 -16.19
N LEU A 10 -31.92 19.37 -17.24
CA LEU A 10 -31.31 18.48 -17.94
C LEU A 10 -29.87 18.70 -18.00
N PRO A 11 -29.42 19.72 -18.15
CA PRO A 11 -28.06 19.98 -18.35
C PRO A 11 -27.26 19.56 -17.23
N ILE A 12 -27.69 19.62 -16.16
CA ILE A 12 -27.03 19.27 -15.08
C ILE A 12 -26.50 17.98 -15.00
N PHE A 13 -27.21 17.06 -15.12
CA PHE A 13 -26.74 15.85 -14.87
C PHE A 13 -25.65 15.51 -15.71
N LEU A 14 -25.55 16.11 -16.69
CA LEU A 14 -24.59 15.78 -17.50
C LEU A 14 -23.32 15.81 -16.92
N PHE A 15 -23.07 16.59 -16.25
CA PHE A 15 -21.82 16.73 -15.77
C PHE A 15 -21.31 15.73 -15.04
N VAL A 16 -21.90 15.24 -14.43
CA VAL A 16 -21.52 14.28 -13.60
C VAL A 16 -20.72 13.43 -14.33
N ILE A 17 -21.10 13.23 -15.34
CA ILE A 17 -20.42 12.47 -16.10
C ILE A 17 -19.09 12.57 -16.12
N TYR A 18 -18.69 13.61 -16.09
CA TYR A 18 -17.43 13.71 -16.19
C TYR A 18 -16.61 13.13 -15.34
N SER A 19 -16.93 12.90 -14.46
CA SER A 19 -16.24 12.30 -13.48
C SER A 19 -15.34 11.40 -14.08
N PRO A 20 -15.53 11.07 -15.03
CA PRO A 20 -14.79 10.16 -15.66
C PRO A 20 -13.46 10.36 -15.55
N THR A 21 -13.27 11.28 -15.45
CA THR A 21 -12.12 11.60 -15.40
C THR A 21 -11.48 10.94 -14.41
N HIS A 22 -11.79 10.02 -14.04
CA HIS A 22 -11.17 9.53 -13.04
C HIS A 22 -10.01 9.08 -13.30
N ALA A 23 -9.30 9.29 -12.50
CA ALA A 23 -8.01 8.92 -12.43
C ALA A 23 -7.97 7.50 -12.49
N LEU A 24 -6.95 6.96 -12.94
CA LEU A 24 -6.83 5.57 -12.98
C LEU A 24 -6.58 5.06 -11.62
N GLU A 25 -7.43 4.21 -11.14
CA GLU A 25 -7.21 3.58 -9.87
C GLU A 25 -6.53 2.26 -10.15
N MET A 26 -5.45 2.02 -9.47
CA MET A 26 -4.67 0.80 -9.63
C MET A 26 -4.76 -0.02 -8.36
N THR A 27 -4.46 -1.29 -8.43
CA THR A 27 -4.48 -2.15 -7.25
C THR A 27 -3.19 -2.96 -7.15
N SER A 28 -2.82 -3.28 -5.93
CA SER A 28 -1.72 -4.19 -5.68
C SER A 28 -2.09 -5.07 -4.50
N THR A 29 -1.38 -6.18 -4.33
CA THR A 29 -1.64 -7.10 -3.23
C THR A 29 -0.61 -6.89 -2.16
N PHE A 30 -1.06 -6.72 -0.92
CA PHE A 30 -0.18 -6.55 0.21
C PHE A 30 -0.35 -7.73 1.15
N ARG A 31 0.76 -8.36 1.53
CA ARG A 31 0.72 -9.46 2.48
C ARG A 31 1.63 -9.16 3.64
N ILE A 32 1.28 -9.66 4.82
CA ILE A 32 2.09 -9.55 6.01
C ILE A 32 2.48 -10.96 6.40
N VAL A 33 3.78 -11.18 6.58
CA VAL A 33 4.34 -12.49 6.88
C VAL A 33 5.09 -12.40 8.20
N ASN A 34 4.85 -13.33 9.12
CA ASN A 34 5.48 -13.30 10.42
C ASN A 34 6.87 -13.95 10.38
N ASP A 35 7.54 -14.02 11.52
CA ASP A 35 8.89 -14.56 11.58
C ASP A 35 8.96 -16.06 11.38
N LYS A 36 7.83 -16.73 11.29
CA LYS A 36 7.80 -18.15 10.99
C LYS A 36 7.41 -18.39 9.53
N ASN A 37 7.46 -17.31 8.73
CA ASN A 37 7.15 -17.38 7.31
C ASN A 37 5.69 -17.72 7.03
N GLU A 38 4.81 -17.37 7.94
CA GLU A 38 3.38 -17.60 7.76
C GLU A 38 2.71 -16.29 7.32
N THR A 39 1.84 -16.36 6.32
CA THR A 39 1.08 -15.21 5.90
C THR A 39 -0.05 -15.00 6.88
N ILE A 40 -0.03 -13.87 7.58
CA ILE A 40 -1.03 -13.61 8.59
C ILE A 40 -2.07 -12.60 8.13
N ALA A 41 -1.85 -11.93 7.03
CA ALA A 41 -2.82 -11.01 6.47
C ALA A 41 -2.54 -10.83 5.00
N SER A 42 -3.58 -10.65 4.22
CA SER A 42 -3.43 -10.42 2.79
C SER A 42 -4.62 -9.58 2.35
N LYS A 43 -4.37 -8.56 1.56
CA LYS A 43 -5.46 -7.75 1.06
C LYS A 43 -5.07 -7.04 -0.22
N GLU A 44 -6.06 -6.72 -1.02
CA GLU A 44 -5.85 -5.96 -2.21
C GLU A 44 -6.03 -4.50 -1.84
N VAL A 45 -5.16 -3.65 -2.27
CA VAL A 45 -5.18 -2.25 -1.88
C VAL A 45 -5.22 -1.40 -3.13
N SER A 46 -6.14 -0.43 -3.15
CA SER A 46 -6.25 0.50 -4.27
C SER A 46 -5.33 1.67 -4.04
N PHE A 47 -4.76 2.19 -5.10
CA PHE A 47 -3.89 3.34 -4.99
C PHE A 47 -3.91 4.11 -6.31
N GLN A 48 -3.36 5.31 -6.29
CA GLN A 48 -3.30 6.14 -7.47
C GLN A 48 -1.89 6.25 -7.97
N GLU A 49 -1.75 6.50 -9.26
CA GLU A 49 -0.44 6.61 -9.85
C GLU A 49 0.41 7.63 -9.12
N GLY A 50 1.63 7.28 -8.82
CA GLY A 50 2.55 8.18 -8.12
C GLY A 50 2.58 8.02 -6.62
N GLU A 51 1.65 7.26 -6.06
CA GLU A 51 1.68 7.07 -4.62
C GLU A 51 2.86 6.17 -4.23
N THR A 52 3.47 6.48 -3.11
CA THR A 52 4.66 5.75 -2.68
C THR A 52 4.30 4.53 -1.86
N LEU A 53 5.24 3.62 -1.77
CA LEU A 53 5.08 2.43 -0.95
C LEU A 53 4.75 2.83 0.49
N TYR A 54 5.37 3.90 0.99
CA TYR A 54 5.12 4.38 2.33
C TYR A 54 3.65 4.81 2.51
N GLU A 55 3.16 5.64 1.59
CA GLU A 55 1.81 6.14 1.70
C GLU A 55 0.78 5.04 1.63
N VAL A 56 0.97 4.08 0.73
CA VAL A 56 0.01 3.00 0.57
C VAL A 56 0.06 2.02 1.74
N THR A 57 1.26 1.72 2.24
CA THR A 57 1.39 0.84 3.40
C THR A 57 0.70 1.46 4.62
N LYS A 58 0.91 2.77 4.81
CA LYS A 58 0.35 3.45 5.95
C LYS A 58 -1.17 3.48 5.88
N ARG A 59 -1.73 3.54 4.68
CA ARG A 59 -3.17 3.52 4.53
C ARG A 59 -3.72 2.10 4.68
N ALA A 60 -2.97 1.10 4.26
CA ALA A 60 -3.45 -0.26 4.28
C ALA A 60 -3.43 -0.91 5.66
N PHE A 61 -2.46 -0.56 6.49
CA PHE A 61 -2.28 -1.20 7.77
C PHE A 61 -2.02 -0.18 8.88
N ASN A 62 -2.17 -0.63 10.11
CA ASN A 62 -1.86 0.19 11.27
C ASN A 62 -0.36 0.03 11.53
N ILE A 63 0.43 1.06 11.28
CA ILE A 63 1.87 0.95 11.44
C ILE A 63 2.38 1.90 12.51
N GLU A 64 3.48 1.52 13.15
CA GLU A 64 4.19 2.37 14.09
C GLU A 64 5.59 2.56 13.57
N GLU A 65 6.11 3.77 13.70
CA GLU A 65 7.43 4.10 13.19
C GLU A 65 8.29 4.69 14.28
N SER A 66 9.59 4.52 14.14
CA SER A 66 10.54 5.16 15.04
C SER A 66 11.76 5.51 14.20
N GLN A 67 12.10 6.81 14.19
CA GLN A 67 13.29 7.29 13.49
C GLN A 67 13.33 6.84 12.02
N GLY A 68 12.17 6.90 11.38
CA GLY A 68 12.10 6.58 9.95
C GLY A 68 11.95 5.10 9.63
N ASN A 69 11.93 4.24 10.63
CA ASN A 69 11.79 2.81 10.39
C ASN A 69 10.45 2.31 10.89
N ILE A 70 9.87 1.36 10.18
CA ILE A 70 8.63 0.75 10.62
C ILE A 70 9.00 -0.30 11.66
N ILE A 71 8.46 -0.15 12.86
CA ILE A 71 8.76 -1.06 13.96
C ILE A 71 7.57 -1.95 14.31
N SER A 72 6.39 -1.66 13.80
CA SER A 72 5.23 -2.47 14.09
C SER A 72 4.23 -2.38 12.94
N ILE A 73 3.62 -3.49 12.59
CA ILE A 73 2.56 -3.53 11.60
C ILE A 73 1.42 -4.34 12.21
N ASN A 74 0.25 -3.74 12.30
CA ASN A 74 -0.94 -4.36 12.87
C ASN A 74 -0.66 -4.95 14.26
N GLY A 75 0.14 -4.24 15.05
CA GLY A 75 0.44 -4.68 16.41
C GLY A 75 1.56 -5.70 16.54
N ILE A 76 2.16 -6.11 15.42
CA ILE A 76 3.24 -7.08 15.49
C ILE A 76 4.54 -6.33 15.43
N HIS A 77 5.32 -6.40 16.49
CA HIS A 77 6.51 -5.59 16.64
C HIS A 77 7.78 -6.31 16.20
N SER A 78 8.72 -5.55 15.69
CA SER A 78 10.06 -6.07 15.48
C SER A 78 10.64 -6.44 16.85
N ILE A 79 11.66 -7.27 16.86
CA ILE A 79 12.29 -7.72 18.09
C ILE A 79 13.78 -7.46 17.95
N PRO A 80 14.21 -6.22 18.17
CA PRO A 80 15.61 -5.86 17.95
C PRO A 80 16.61 -6.69 18.71
N LYS A 81 16.24 -7.13 19.91
CA LYS A 81 17.17 -7.95 20.69
C LYS A 81 17.48 -9.27 20.01
N LYS A 82 16.60 -9.73 19.14
CA LYS A 82 16.83 -10.97 18.42
C LYS A 82 17.18 -10.69 16.97
N ASN A 83 17.44 -9.43 16.65
CA ASN A 83 17.77 -9.00 15.29
C ASN A 83 16.66 -9.36 14.30
N ILE A 84 15.42 -9.29 14.76
CA ILE A 84 14.25 -9.55 13.92
C ILE A 84 13.61 -8.21 13.59
N HIS A 85 13.54 -7.90 12.31
CA HIS A 85 13.03 -6.61 11.85
C HIS A 85 12.11 -6.79 10.66
N TRP A 86 11.30 -5.76 10.40
CA TRP A 86 10.43 -5.77 9.25
C TRP A 86 11.23 -5.48 7.99
N ALA A 87 10.99 -6.27 6.96
CA ALA A 87 11.59 -6.08 5.65
C ALA A 87 10.47 -6.07 4.62
N VAL A 88 10.62 -5.29 3.56
CA VAL A 88 9.59 -5.22 2.54
C VAL A 88 10.16 -5.68 1.22
N PHE A 89 9.36 -6.46 0.50
CA PHE A 89 9.72 -6.97 -0.81
C PHE A 89 8.65 -6.56 -1.80
N VAL A 90 9.03 -6.07 -2.95
CA VAL A 90 8.09 -5.74 -4.00
C VAL A 90 8.42 -6.65 -5.17
N ASN A 91 7.48 -7.46 -5.57
CA ASN A 91 7.67 -8.44 -6.63
C ASN A 91 8.89 -9.30 -6.35
N ARG A 92 9.04 -9.71 -5.08
CA ARG A 92 10.11 -10.59 -4.61
C ARG A 92 11.48 -9.92 -4.51
N ASN A 93 11.57 -8.63 -4.75
CA ASN A 93 12.84 -7.94 -4.62
C ASN A 93 12.87 -7.17 -3.30
N PHE A 94 13.91 -7.40 -2.53
CA PHE A 94 14.08 -6.69 -1.26
C PHE A 94 14.29 -5.21 -1.55
N ILE A 95 13.57 -4.35 -0.83
CA ILE A 95 13.63 -2.92 -1.05
C ILE A 95 14.59 -2.30 -0.05
N GLU A 96 15.69 -1.74 -0.55
CA GLU A 96 16.66 -1.10 0.30
C GLU A 96 16.51 0.42 0.31
N LEU A 97 15.74 0.97 -0.62
CA LEU A 97 15.56 2.40 -0.66
C LEU A 97 14.54 2.85 0.39
N GLY A 98 14.50 4.14 0.66
CA GLY A 98 13.49 4.66 1.55
C GLY A 98 12.11 4.38 1.00
N LEU A 99 11.15 4.12 1.88
CA LEU A 99 9.81 3.77 1.45
C LEU A 99 9.14 4.89 0.68
N ASP A 100 9.53 6.13 0.95
CA ASP A 100 8.95 7.28 0.27
C ASP A 100 9.66 7.54 -1.08
N GLU A 101 10.64 6.72 -1.43
CA GLU A 101 11.33 6.86 -2.69
C GLU A 101 10.87 5.80 -3.70
N VAL A 102 10.00 4.89 -3.29
CA VAL A 102 9.54 3.80 -4.15
C VAL A 102 8.08 4.02 -4.47
N THR A 103 7.74 4.11 -5.75
CA THR A 103 6.33 4.23 -6.14
C THR A 103 5.82 2.87 -6.57
N LEU A 104 4.53 2.66 -6.39
CA LEU A 104 3.92 1.39 -6.73
C LEU A 104 3.40 1.39 -8.15
N ASN A 105 3.35 0.23 -8.74
CA ASN A 105 2.79 0.03 -10.06
C ASN A 105 1.64 -0.96 -9.97
N GLU A 106 0.81 -0.95 -10.99
CA GLU A 106 -0.34 -1.82 -11.05
C GLU A 106 0.08 -3.28 -10.89
N ASN A 107 -0.63 -4.02 -10.09
CA ASN A 107 -0.40 -5.44 -9.84
C ASN A 107 0.90 -5.78 -9.10
N ASP A 108 1.51 -4.81 -8.46
CA ASP A 108 2.68 -5.12 -7.64
C ASP A 108 2.28 -6.04 -6.49
N ASP A 109 3.18 -6.95 -6.15
CA ASP A 109 2.99 -7.86 -5.03
C ASP A 109 3.91 -7.38 -3.92
N VAL A 110 3.35 -6.82 -2.86
CA VAL A 110 4.12 -6.27 -1.75
C VAL A 110 4.04 -7.22 -0.55
N VAL A 111 5.17 -7.60 -0.03
CA VAL A 111 5.24 -8.47 1.12
C VAL A 111 6.02 -7.79 2.22
N TRP A 112 5.37 -7.54 3.36
CA TRP A 112 6.04 -7.07 4.55
C TRP A 112 6.31 -8.30 5.41
N ALA A 113 7.57 -8.62 5.62
CA ALA A 113 7.94 -9.84 6.32
C ALA A 113 8.80 -9.53 7.53
N LEU A 114 8.54 -10.20 8.62
CA LEU A 114 9.32 -10.06 9.84
C LEU A 114 10.44 -11.09 9.73
N LYS A 115 11.66 -10.65 9.58
CA LYS A 115 12.78 -11.53 9.28
C LYS A 115 13.93 -11.40 10.26
N ASN A 116 14.63 -12.51 10.44
CA ASN A 116 15.82 -12.51 11.27
C ASN A 116 16.99 -12.09 10.38
N TRP A 117 17.50 -10.90 10.63
CA TRP A 117 18.51 -10.30 9.79
C TRP A 117 19.92 -10.86 10.01
N GLU A 118 20.06 -11.78 10.93
CA GLU A 118 21.36 -12.43 11.10
C GLU A 118 21.56 -13.43 9.96
N ASN A 119 20.49 -13.89 9.33
CA ASN A 119 20.58 -14.82 8.24
C ASN A 119 20.52 -14.02 6.94
N GLN A 120 21.67 -13.84 6.31
CA GLN A 120 21.74 -13.01 5.15
C GLN A 120 20.99 -13.54 3.94
N GLU A 121 20.63 -14.79 3.96
CA GLU A 121 19.92 -15.34 2.81
C GLU A 121 18.53 -14.75 2.64
N ILE A 122 17.97 -14.20 3.67
CA ILE A 122 16.64 -13.66 3.55
C ILE A 122 16.62 -12.43 2.66
N LEU A 123 17.75 -11.82 2.41
CA LEU A 123 17.81 -10.60 1.64
C LEU A 123 18.10 -10.85 0.16
N LYS A 124 18.11 -12.07 -0.27
CA LYS A 124 18.41 -12.38 -1.66
C LYS A 124 17.18 -12.69 -2.47
#